data_b20235eab7f6c16b16f91a8a0393a06b
#
_entry.id   b20235eab7f6c16b16f91a8a0393a06b
#
_cell.length_a   1.000
_cell.length_b   1.000
_cell.length_c   1.000
_cell.angle_alpha   90.00
_cell.angle_beta   90.00
_cell.angle_gamma   90.00
#
_symmetry.space_group_name_H-M   'P 1'
#
loop_
_entity.id
_entity.type
_entity.pdbx_description
1 polymer ?
#
loop_
_entity_poly.entity_id
_entity_poly.type
_entity_poly.pdbx_seq_one_letter_code
_entity_poly.pdbx_strand_id
1 'polypeptide(L)'
;MKYNLNQENQKWVDETFEKIKTKLSAECDRIGDKIPYIAENGVYQEDKAETDIVWWTNGFWPGILWQMYHATGEEKYKIAANGVEDKLDNAFDVYTGLHHDVGFMWLHSAVANYRITGNERSKARGLHAAHLLAGRYNPRGKFIRSWNRDRSGWVIVDSMMNVPLLYWARDTLGDPRFEYVAMDHVDTVMNNTVRKDGSCNHIIVLDTTNGELLETPGGQGYGSGSSWSRGQAWAIYGFALSYLYTKKEEYLDTAKKVAHYFISQVDLTDGVAVIDFRAPKEPVYWDSTAGVCAACGLLEISNHVPELEKEFYINAAIKILKATDEKFCNWDENYDSIVQMGSGSYFTEHDRHVPIIYGDYF
;
A
#
# COMPACT_ATOMS: atom_id res chain seq x y z
N MET A 1 2.57 9.63 -16.97
CA MET A 1 2.37 11.10 -16.82
C MET A 1 3.73 11.75 -16.61
N LYS A 2 3.93 13.01 -17.09
CA LYS A 2 5.17 13.74 -16.78
C LYS A 2 4.80 14.85 -15.80
N TYR A 3 5.40 14.85 -14.62
CA TYR A 3 5.32 15.97 -13.69
C TYR A 3 6.24 17.10 -14.16
N ASN A 4 5.80 18.35 -13.99
CA ASN A 4 6.62 19.51 -14.31
C ASN A 4 7.55 19.81 -13.14
N LEU A 5 8.70 19.16 -13.09
CA LEU A 5 9.70 19.32 -12.04
C LEU A 5 10.69 20.43 -12.40
N ASN A 6 11.21 21.13 -11.41
CA ASN A 6 12.37 21.99 -11.61
C ASN A 6 13.61 21.15 -11.95
N GLN A 7 14.65 21.80 -12.46
CA GLN A 7 15.85 21.12 -12.97
C GLN A 7 16.57 20.30 -11.87
N GLU A 8 16.61 20.78 -10.65
CA GLU A 8 17.23 20.08 -9.52
C GLU A 8 16.46 18.79 -9.17
N ASN A 9 15.15 18.90 -9.02
CA ASN A 9 14.29 17.76 -8.71
C ASN A 9 14.30 16.72 -9.83
N GLN A 10 14.27 17.16 -11.10
CA GLN A 10 14.37 16.23 -12.23
C GLN A 10 15.70 15.47 -12.22
N LYS A 11 16.81 16.17 -11.98
CA LYS A 11 18.14 15.54 -11.87
C LYS A 11 18.17 14.49 -10.74
N TRP A 12 17.63 14.84 -9.56
CA TRP A 12 17.57 13.90 -8.44
C TRP A 12 16.72 12.66 -8.79
N VAL A 13 15.56 12.83 -9.43
CA VAL A 13 14.72 11.70 -9.89
C VAL A 13 15.48 10.80 -10.85
N ASP A 14 16.16 11.39 -11.84
CA ASP A 14 16.92 10.63 -12.84
C ASP A 14 18.07 9.84 -12.19
N GLU A 15 18.85 10.48 -11.30
CA GLU A 15 19.97 9.84 -10.59
C GLU A 15 19.47 8.73 -9.63
N THR A 16 18.37 8.96 -8.91
CA THR A 16 17.79 7.98 -8.01
C THR A 16 17.22 6.78 -8.78
N PHE A 17 16.60 7.01 -9.94
CA PHE A 17 16.11 5.92 -10.77
C PHE A 17 17.25 5.02 -11.30
N GLU A 18 18.42 5.60 -11.66
CA GLU A 18 19.59 4.79 -12.03
C GLU A 18 20.09 3.94 -10.86
N LYS A 19 20.12 4.47 -9.63
CA LYS A 19 20.46 3.69 -8.43
C LYS A 19 19.47 2.55 -8.20
N ILE A 20 18.14 2.81 -8.32
CA ILE A 20 17.09 1.81 -8.21
C ILE A 20 17.30 0.69 -9.22
N LYS A 21 17.55 1.02 -10.50
CA LYS A 21 17.79 0.02 -11.55
C LYS A 21 18.97 -0.88 -11.21
N THR A 22 20.08 -0.29 -10.79
CA THR A 22 21.30 -1.04 -10.44
C THR A 22 21.02 -1.98 -9.27
N LYS A 23 20.44 -1.47 -8.20
CA LYS A 23 20.16 -2.22 -6.98
C LYS A 23 19.16 -3.35 -7.21
N LEU A 24 18.01 -3.05 -7.80
CA LEU A 24 16.97 -4.06 -8.07
C LEU A 24 17.38 -5.09 -9.12
N SER A 25 18.33 -4.73 -10.01
CA SER A 25 18.94 -5.71 -10.92
C SER A 25 19.71 -6.77 -10.16
N ALA A 26 20.57 -6.37 -9.21
CA ALA A 26 21.34 -7.29 -8.38
C ALA A 26 20.43 -8.10 -7.43
N GLU A 27 19.41 -7.47 -6.84
CA GLU A 27 18.42 -8.15 -6.01
C GLU A 27 17.63 -9.20 -6.79
N CYS A 28 17.18 -8.88 -8.00
CA CYS A 28 16.47 -9.84 -8.86
C CYS A 28 17.31 -11.08 -9.15
N ASP A 29 18.62 -10.91 -9.38
CA ASP A 29 19.53 -12.03 -9.64
C ASP A 29 19.74 -12.93 -8.40
N ARG A 30 19.63 -12.37 -7.16
CA ARG A 30 19.75 -13.13 -5.91
C ARG A 30 18.44 -13.75 -5.45
N ILE A 31 17.35 -13.00 -5.53
CA ILE A 31 16.04 -13.39 -4.97
C ILE A 31 15.27 -14.25 -5.97
N GLY A 32 15.30 -13.89 -7.26
CA GLY A 32 14.54 -14.59 -8.29
C GLY A 32 13.05 -14.60 -7.98
N ASP A 33 12.45 -15.78 -7.96
CA ASP A 33 11.03 -16.03 -7.71
C ASP A 33 10.70 -16.39 -6.24
N LYS A 34 11.63 -16.17 -5.29
CA LYS A 34 11.31 -16.24 -3.87
C LYS A 34 10.39 -15.08 -3.48
N ILE A 35 9.65 -15.24 -2.40
CA ILE A 35 8.76 -14.21 -1.86
C ILE A 35 9.34 -13.63 -0.57
N PRO A 36 10.09 -12.51 -0.66
CA PRO A 36 10.73 -11.90 0.49
C PRO A 36 9.74 -11.07 1.33
N TYR A 37 10.08 -10.83 2.62
CA TYR A 37 9.34 -9.96 3.51
C TYR A 37 10.22 -8.91 4.20
N ILE A 38 11.06 -9.33 5.14
CA ILE A 38 12.01 -8.48 5.86
C ILE A 38 13.43 -8.97 5.58
N ALA A 39 14.34 -8.05 5.24
CA ALA A 39 15.75 -8.40 5.09
C ALA A 39 16.43 -8.43 6.47
N GLU A 40 16.97 -9.58 6.85
CA GLU A 40 17.73 -9.77 8.07
C GLU A 40 19.22 -9.70 7.77
N ASN A 41 19.97 -8.85 8.49
CA ASN A 41 21.39 -8.61 8.24
C ASN A 41 21.70 -8.26 6.76
N GLY A 42 20.79 -7.55 6.12
CA GLY A 42 20.94 -7.09 4.75
C GLY A 42 20.62 -8.14 3.68
N VAL A 43 19.96 -9.25 4.01
CA VAL A 43 19.61 -10.31 3.05
C VAL A 43 18.20 -10.81 3.29
N TYR A 44 17.44 -10.99 2.21
CA TYR A 44 16.15 -11.69 2.25
C TYR A 44 16.38 -13.20 2.35
N GLN A 45 16.31 -13.72 3.57
CA GLN A 45 16.56 -15.15 3.85
C GLN A 45 15.31 -16.00 3.70
N GLU A 46 14.16 -15.45 4.11
CA GLU A 46 12.87 -16.14 4.13
C GLU A 46 12.23 -16.18 2.74
N ASP A 47 11.61 -17.32 2.38
CA ASP A 47 10.67 -17.43 1.26
C ASP A 47 9.26 -17.66 1.82
N LYS A 48 8.40 -16.66 1.71
CA LYS A 48 7.00 -16.76 2.16
C LYS A 48 6.19 -17.79 1.38
N ALA A 49 6.63 -18.20 0.19
CA ALA A 49 6.01 -19.31 -0.51
C ALA A 49 6.08 -20.63 0.28
N GLU A 50 7.12 -20.81 1.10
CA GLU A 50 7.34 -21.99 1.92
C GLU A 50 6.80 -21.84 3.34
N THR A 51 6.84 -20.63 3.91
CA THR A 51 6.53 -20.40 5.33
C THR A 51 5.11 -19.87 5.57
N ASP A 52 4.59 -19.01 4.70
CA ASP A 52 3.23 -18.46 4.78
C ASP A 52 2.75 -17.93 3.42
N ILE A 53 2.22 -18.79 2.59
CA ILE A 53 1.76 -18.43 1.23
C ILE A 53 0.56 -17.47 1.23
N VAL A 54 -0.15 -17.32 2.35
CA VAL A 54 -1.28 -16.38 2.49
C VAL A 54 -0.87 -15.05 3.15
N TRP A 55 0.43 -14.82 3.37
CA TRP A 55 0.93 -13.60 3.97
C TRP A 55 0.64 -12.38 3.08
N TRP A 56 0.13 -11.33 3.66
CA TRP A 56 -0.42 -10.18 2.95
C TRP A 56 0.59 -9.42 2.05
N THR A 57 1.90 -9.52 2.35
CA THR A 57 2.92 -8.83 1.56
C THR A 57 3.37 -9.59 0.31
N ASN A 58 2.86 -10.78 0.06
CA ASN A 58 3.35 -11.66 -1.01
C ASN A 58 3.18 -11.11 -2.43
N GLY A 59 2.40 -10.05 -2.61
CA GLY A 59 2.23 -9.36 -3.89
C GLY A 59 3.26 -8.27 -4.18
N PHE A 60 4.03 -7.79 -3.19
CA PHE A 60 4.88 -6.61 -3.38
C PHE A 60 6.14 -6.91 -4.20
N TRP A 61 6.83 -8.01 -3.93
CA TRP A 61 7.99 -8.38 -4.74
C TRP A 61 7.66 -8.56 -6.22
N PRO A 62 6.67 -9.37 -6.62
CA PRO A 62 6.29 -9.42 -8.02
C PRO A 62 5.82 -8.05 -8.55
N GLY A 63 5.24 -7.20 -7.72
CA GLY A 63 4.89 -5.83 -8.07
C GLY A 63 6.12 -4.99 -8.46
N ILE A 64 7.20 -5.05 -7.66
CA ILE A 64 8.49 -4.41 -7.97
C ILE A 64 9.05 -4.94 -9.30
N LEU A 65 9.01 -6.25 -9.49
CA LEU A 65 9.50 -6.88 -10.72
C LEU A 65 8.70 -6.43 -11.96
N TRP A 66 7.38 -6.28 -11.84
CA TRP A 66 6.55 -5.74 -12.93
C TRP A 66 6.82 -4.27 -13.22
N GLN A 67 7.07 -3.46 -12.19
CA GLN A 67 7.50 -2.05 -12.37
C GLN A 67 8.84 -2.00 -13.11
N MET A 68 9.81 -2.82 -12.73
CA MET A 68 11.12 -2.90 -13.39
C MET A 68 11.03 -3.41 -14.82
N TYR A 69 10.20 -4.44 -15.07
CA TYR A 69 9.96 -4.90 -16.44
C TYR A 69 9.33 -3.80 -17.31
N HIS A 70 8.33 -3.10 -16.78
CA HIS A 70 7.69 -1.99 -17.51
C HIS A 70 8.68 -0.84 -17.82
N ALA A 71 9.58 -0.56 -16.88
CA ALA A 71 10.53 0.54 -17.03
C ALA A 71 11.74 0.22 -17.93
N THR A 72 12.20 -1.05 -17.94
CA THR A 72 13.46 -1.45 -18.60
C THR A 72 13.26 -2.38 -19.79
N GLY A 73 12.18 -3.15 -19.82
CA GLY A 73 11.96 -4.22 -20.81
C GLY A 73 12.81 -5.46 -20.60
N GLU A 74 13.54 -5.59 -19.49
CA GLU A 74 14.42 -6.72 -19.23
C GLU A 74 13.63 -7.96 -18.83
N GLU A 75 13.71 -9.03 -19.62
CA GLU A 75 12.94 -10.27 -19.44
C GLU A 75 13.16 -10.99 -18.11
N LYS A 76 14.31 -10.79 -17.43
CA LYS A 76 14.57 -11.42 -16.13
C LYS A 76 13.52 -11.06 -15.07
N TYR A 77 13.08 -9.81 -15.05
CA TYR A 77 12.04 -9.36 -14.11
C TYR A 77 10.70 -10.04 -14.36
N LYS A 78 10.30 -10.14 -15.63
CA LYS A 78 9.07 -10.86 -16.02
C LYS A 78 9.13 -12.35 -15.70
N ILE A 79 10.29 -12.99 -15.92
CA ILE A 79 10.50 -14.41 -15.60
C ILE A 79 10.32 -14.64 -14.09
N ALA A 80 11.00 -13.84 -13.27
CA ALA A 80 10.89 -13.93 -11.81
C ALA A 80 9.46 -13.63 -11.32
N ALA A 81 8.81 -12.58 -11.83
CA ALA A 81 7.43 -12.23 -11.47
C ALA A 81 6.44 -13.34 -11.79
N ASN A 82 6.54 -13.97 -12.97
CA ASN A 82 5.71 -15.11 -13.33
C ASN A 82 5.93 -16.32 -12.40
N GLY A 83 7.17 -16.58 -12.00
CA GLY A 83 7.49 -17.63 -11.03
C GLY A 83 6.80 -17.39 -9.68
N VAL A 84 6.79 -16.16 -9.20
CA VAL A 84 6.05 -15.78 -7.98
C VAL A 84 4.55 -15.99 -8.16
N GLU A 85 3.96 -15.55 -9.29
CA GLU A 85 2.54 -15.75 -9.54
C GLU A 85 2.14 -17.24 -9.57
N ASP A 86 2.98 -18.11 -10.12
CA ASP A 86 2.73 -19.56 -10.14
C ASP A 86 2.77 -20.15 -8.72
N LYS A 87 3.62 -19.65 -7.83
CA LYS A 87 3.63 -20.04 -6.41
C LYS A 87 2.39 -19.52 -5.67
N LEU A 88 1.94 -18.30 -5.97
CA LEU A 88 0.74 -17.70 -5.35
C LEU A 88 -0.55 -18.46 -5.69
N ASP A 89 -0.60 -19.28 -6.74
CA ASP A 89 -1.75 -20.16 -7.01
C ASP A 89 -2.04 -21.09 -5.83
N ASN A 90 -1.03 -21.53 -5.08
CA ASN A 90 -1.20 -22.37 -3.89
C ASN A 90 -1.99 -21.68 -2.77
N ALA A 91 -2.00 -20.34 -2.72
CA ALA A 91 -2.80 -19.61 -1.75
C ALA A 91 -4.31 -19.79 -1.99
N PHE A 92 -4.74 -20.03 -3.21
CA PHE A 92 -6.14 -20.31 -3.51
C PHE A 92 -6.60 -21.68 -3.00
N ASP A 93 -5.69 -22.67 -2.91
CA ASP A 93 -6.02 -23.99 -2.35
C ASP A 93 -6.26 -23.91 -0.82
N VAL A 94 -5.60 -22.97 -0.16
CA VAL A 94 -5.74 -22.71 1.28
C VAL A 94 -6.51 -21.40 1.57
N TYR A 95 -7.45 -21.07 0.71
CA TYR A 95 -8.16 -19.78 0.67
C TYR A 95 -8.79 -19.34 2.00
N THR A 96 -9.07 -20.25 2.92
CA THR A 96 -9.61 -19.93 4.26
C THR A 96 -8.61 -19.13 5.11
N GLY A 97 -7.33 -19.15 4.79
CA GLY A 97 -6.29 -18.29 5.36
C GLY A 97 -6.29 -16.88 4.79
N LEU A 98 -6.80 -16.70 3.57
CA LEU A 98 -6.87 -15.40 2.92
C LEU A 98 -7.88 -14.48 3.62
N HIS A 99 -7.57 -13.20 3.63
CA HIS A 99 -8.43 -12.15 4.19
C HIS A 99 -8.52 -10.95 3.23
N HIS A 100 -8.84 -9.74 3.70
CA HIS A 100 -9.07 -8.61 2.80
C HIS A 100 -7.83 -8.19 1.99
N ASP A 101 -6.62 -8.56 2.42
CA ASP A 101 -5.37 -8.20 1.74
C ASP A 101 -5.09 -8.97 0.44
N VAL A 102 -6.06 -9.75 -0.04
CA VAL A 102 -6.01 -10.30 -1.41
C VAL A 102 -5.84 -9.19 -2.47
N GLY A 103 -6.22 -7.95 -2.16
CA GLY A 103 -5.91 -6.79 -3.01
C GLY A 103 -4.41 -6.55 -3.10
N PHE A 104 -3.70 -6.44 -1.98
CA PHE A 104 -2.24 -6.30 -1.97
C PHE A 104 -1.53 -7.47 -2.67
N MET A 105 -2.04 -8.68 -2.53
CA MET A 105 -1.41 -9.85 -3.13
C MET A 105 -1.58 -9.90 -4.66
N TRP A 106 -2.78 -9.68 -5.19
CA TRP A 106 -3.05 -9.90 -6.62
C TRP A 106 -3.13 -8.65 -7.47
N LEU A 107 -3.39 -7.46 -6.89
CA LEU A 107 -3.37 -6.22 -7.65
C LEU A 107 -1.96 -5.90 -8.15
N HIS A 108 -0.95 -6.15 -7.31
CA HIS A 108 0.45 -5.88 -7.61
C HIS A 108 1.12 -6.99 -8.44
N SER A 109 0.62 -8.21 -8.38
CA SER A 109 1.13 -9.35 -9.13
C SER A 109 0.33 -9.60 -10.41
N ALA A 110 -0.71 -10.41 -10.34
CA ALA A 110 -1.47 -10.89 -11.49
C ALA A 110 -2.18 -9.76 -12.27
N VAL A 111 -2.77 -8.78 -11.57
CA VAL A 111 -3.41 -7.65 -12.27
C VAL A 111 -2.37 -6.79 -12.99
N ALA A 112 -1.21 -6.55 -12.36
CA ALA A 112 -0.10 -5.85 -13.02
C ALA A 112 0.40 -6.60 -14.25
N ASN A 113 0.59 -7.93 -14.15
CA ASN A 113 0.94 -8.78 -15.30
C ASN A 113 -0.07 -8.62 -16.43
N TYR A 114 -1.36 -8.80 -16.14
CA TYR A 114 -2.41 -8.69 -17.16
C TYR A 114 -2.40 -7.30 -17.83
N ARG A 115 -2.25 -6.23 -17.05
CA ARG A 115 -2.21 -4.86 -17.59
C ARG A 115 -1.01 -4.61 -18.51
N ILE A 116 0.14 -5.24 -18.23
CA ILE A 116 1.38 -5.03 -18.99
C ILE A 116 1.47 -5.97 -20.18
N THR A 117 1.04 -7.23 -20.05
CA THR A 117 1.30 -8.29 -21.03
C THR A 117 0.05 -8.82 -21.72
N GLY A 118 -1.14 -8.58 -21.18
CA GLY A 118 -2.39 -9.20 -21.65
C GLY A 118 -2.54 -10.67 -21.25
N ASN A 119 -1.81 -11.16 -20.24
CA ASN A 119 -1.85 -12.58 -19.83
C ASN A 119 -3.23 -12.96 -19.25
N GLU A 120 -3.97 -13.79 -19.99
CA GLU A 120 -5.33 -14.20 -19.59
C GLU A 120 -5.38 -15.10 -18.34
N ARG A 121 -4.32 -15.86 -18.04
CA ARG A 121 -4.23 -16.63 -16.78
C ARG A 121 -4.10 -15.67 -15.58
N SER A 122 -3.28 -14.65 -15.71
CA SER A 122 -3.12 -13.62 -14.68
C SER A 122 -4.41 -12.81 -14.50
N LYS A 123 -5.15 -12.51 -15.58
CA LYS A 123 -6.50 -11.94 -15.49
C LYS A 123 -7.44 -12.82 -14.66
N ALA A 124 -7.45 -14.14 -14.92
CA ALA A 124 -8.28 -15.08 -14.17
C ALA A 124 -7.92 -15.11 -12.67
N ARG A 125 -6.62 -15.08 -12.33
CA ARG A 125 -6.12 -14.98 -10.95
C ARG A 125 -6.62 -13.71 -10.25
N GLY A 126 -6.47 -12.56 -10.90
CA GLY A 126 -6.95 -11.27 -10.36
C GLY A 126 -8.48 -11.26 -10.15
N LEU A 127 -9.26 -11.82 -11.08
CA LEU A 127 -10.70 -11.94 -10.94
C LEU A 127 -11.10 -12.90 -9.82
N HIS A 128 -10.37 -14.02 -9.64
CA HIS A 128 -10.59 -14.92 -8.51
C HIS A 128 -10.38 -14.18 -7.17
N ALA A 129 -9.28 -13.45 -7.02
CA ALA A 129 -9.01 -12.65 -5.84
C ALA A 129 -10.09 -11.57 -5.61
N ALA A 130 -10.57 -10.92 -6.66
CA ALA A 130 -11.65 -9.94 -6.57
C ALA A 130 -12.97 -10.57 -6.07
N HIS A 131 -13.31 -11.78 -6.51
CA HIS A 131 -14.47 -12.52 -5.99
C HIS A 131 -14.28 -12.88 -4.51
N LEU A 132 -13.08 -13.29 -4.08
CA LEU A 132 -12.78 -13.55 -2.66
C LEU A 132 -12.95 -12.28 -1.82
N LEU A 133 -12.46 -11.13 -2.31
CA LEU A 133 -12.64 -9.85 -1.61
C LEU A 133 -14.11 -9.44 -1.53
N ALA A 134 -14.84 -9.52 -2.64
CA ALA A 134 -16.28 -9.23 -2.68
C ALA A 134 -17.09 -10.16 -1.77
N GLY A 135 -16.69 -11.44 -1.64
CA GLY A 135 -17.32 -12.42 -0.74
C GLY A 135 -17.19 -12.07 0.75
N ARG A 136 -16.33 -11.12 1.11
CA ARG A 136 -16.16 -10.63 2.49
C ARG A 136 -17.10 -9.47 2.86
N TYR A 137 -17.90 -9.01 1.91
CA TYR A 137 -18.81 -7.90 2.09
C TYR A 137 -19.99 -8.25 2.99
N ASN A 138 -20.26 -7.39 3.97
CA ASN A 138 -21.44 -7.44 4.82
C ASN A 138 -22.49 -6.44 4.29
N PRO A 139 -23.60 -6.91 3.68
CA PRO A 139 -24.59 -6.01 3.08
C PRO A 139 -25.44 -5.23 4.10
N ARG A 140 -25.49 -5.67 5.36
CA ARG A 140 -26.20 -4.95 6.42
C ARG A 140 -25.41 -3.79 6.99
N GLY A 141 -24.10 -4.02 7.21
CA GLY A 141 -23.20 -3.01 7.73
C GLY A 141 -22.47 -2.21 6.64
N LYS A 142 -22.61 -2.60 5.36
CA LYS A 142 -21.99 -1.95 4.20
C LYS A 142 -20.45 -1.88 4.30
N PHE A 143 -19.83 -2.95 4.69
CA PHE A 143 -18.37 -3.01 4.81
C PHE A 143 -17.78 -4.36 4.38
N ILE A 144 -16.52 -4.34 3.98
CA ILE A 144 -15.69 -5.52 3.76
C ILE A 144 -14.97 -5.84 5.06
N ARG A 145 -15.21 -7.01 5.59
CA ARG A 145 -14.55 -7.51 6.79
C ARG A 145 -13.05 -7.71 6.56
N SER A 146 -12.20 -7.24 7.49
CA SER A 146 -10.74 -7.33 7.35
C SER A 146 -10.21 -8.73 7.66
N TRP A 147 -10.36 -9.21 8.88
CA TRP A 147 -9.77 -10.47 9.34
C TRP A 147 -10.78 -11.61 9.44
N ASN A 148 -10.28 -12.81 9.71
CA ASN A 148 -11.06 -14.04 9.85
C ASN A 148 -11.47 -14.30 11.32
N ARG A 149 -12.11 -15.44 11.58
CA ARG A 149 -12.55 -15.95 12.88
C ARG A 149 -13.58 -15.01 13.56
N ASP A 150 -13.37 -14.63 14.81
CA ASP A 150 -14.26 -13.85 15.68
C ASP A 150 -14.33 -12.35 15.37
N ARG A 151 -13.57 -11.88 14.38
CA ARG A 151 -13.48 -10.45 14.01
C ARG A 151 -14.41 -10.07 12.85
N SER A 152 -15.68 -10.49 12.91
CA SER A 152 -16.63 -10.29 11.79
C SER A 152 -17.00 -8.84 11.51
N GLY A 153 -16.99 -7.96 12.52
CA GLY A 153 -17.26 -6.53 12.40
C GLY A 153 -16.00 -5.64 12.26
N TRP A 154 -14.82 -6.24 12.16
CA TRP A 154 -13.57 -5.50 12.14
C TRP A 154 -13.22 -5.02 10.74
N VAL A 155 -12.92 -3.73 10.64
CA VAL A 155 -12.44 -3.06 9.43
C VAL A 155 -11.19 -2.27 9.78
N ILE A 156 -10.16 -2.36 8.95
CA ILE A 156 -8.94 -1.56 9.09
C ILE A 156 -8.75 -0.66 7.87
N VAL A 157 -8.09 0.45 8.07
CA VAL A 157 -7.87 1.47 7.03
C VAL A 157 -7.09 0.94 5.83
N ASP A 158 -6.28 -0.09 6.00
CA ASP A 158 -5.51 -0.80 4.96
C ASP A 158 -6.41 -1.35 3.84
N SER A 159 -7.68 -1.62 4.15
CA SER A 159 -8.68 -2.04 3.16
C SER A 159 -8.82 -1.06 1.99
N MET A 160 -8.49 0.21 2.20
CA MET A 160 -8.53 1.24 1.16
C MET A 160 -7.54 0.97 0.01
N MET A 161 -6.45 0.24 0.28
CA MET A 161 -5.49 -0.19 -0.75
C MET A 161 -5.88 -1.52 -1.40
N ASN A 162 -6.83 -2.25 -0.83
CA ASN A 162 -7.33 -3.51 -1.37
C ASN A 162 -8.55 -3.32 -2.30
N VAL A 163 -9.36 -2.32 -2.01
CA VAL A 163 -10.57 -1.98 -2.79
C VAL A 163 -10.32 -1.72 -4.28
N PRO A 164 -9.18 -1.16 -4.74
CA PRO A 164 -8.92 -0.96 -6.16
C PRO A 164 -9.00 -2.24 -7.01
N LEU A 165 -8.81 -3.42 -6.39
CA LEU A 165 -9.03 -4.71 -7.06
C LEU A 165 -10.48 -4.89 -7.52
N LEU A 166 -11.45 -4.39 -6.75
CA LEU A 166 -12.87 -4.46 -7.11
C LEU A 166 -13.21 -3.50 -8.26
N TYR A 167 -12.67 -2.29 -8.27
CA TYR A 167 -12.85 -1.38 -9.41
C TYR A 167 -12.26 -1.96 -10.69
N TRP A 168 -11.07 -2.56 -10.61
CA TRP A 168 -10.47 -3.25 -11.74
C TRP A 168 -11.33 -4.42 -12.25
N ALA A 169 -11.91 -5.21 -11.34
CA ALA A 169 -12.80 -6.31 -11.71
C ALA A 169 -14.09 -5.80 -12.39
N ARG A 170 -14.68 -4.67 -11.90
CA ARG A 170 -15.80 -3.99 -12.53
C ARG A 170 -15.47 -3.64 -13.99
N ASP A 171 -14.33 -3.00 -14.23
CA ASP A 171 -13.92 -2.56 -15.57
C ASP A 171 -13.63 -3.77 -16.48
N THR A 172 -13.04 -4.83 -15.93
CA THR A 172 -12.66 -6.02 -16.69
C THR A 172 -13.86 -6.87 -17.11
N LEU A 173 -14.87 -6.96 -16.25
CA LEU A 173 -16.07 -7.81 -16.49
C LEU A 173 -17.29 -7.03 -16.98
N GLY A 174 -17.29 -5.69 -16.83
CA GLY A 174 -18.49 -4.87 -17.02
C GLY A 174 -19.57 -5.14 -15.95
N ASP A 175 -19.18 -5.65 -14.77
CA ASP A 175 -20.12 -6.02 -13.71
C ASP A 175 -20.12 -4.95 -12.60
N PRO A 176 -21.18 -4.15 -12.48
CA PRO A 176 -21.24 -3.05 -11.53
C PRO A 176 -21.31 -3.48 -10.06
N ARG A 177 -21.59 -4.78 -9.76
CA ARG A 177 -21.64 -5.26 -8.37
C ARG A 177 -20.34 -5.03 -7.61
N PHE A 178 -19.21 -5.17 -8.29
CA PHE A 178 -17.90 -4.93 -7.68
C PHE A 178 -17.74 -3.46 -7.24
N GLU A 179 -18.22 -2.52 -8.05
CA GLU A 179 -18.20 -1.09 -7.71
C GLU A 179 -19.12 -0.78 -6.53
N TYR A 180 -20.34 -1.35 -6.50
CA TYR A 180 -21.26 -1.14 -5.40
C TYR A 180 -20.69 -1.61 -4.07
N VAL A 181 -20.10 -2.80 -4.04
CA VAL A 181 -19.40 -3.32 -2.86
C VAL A 181 -18.24 -2.42 -2.44
N ALA A 182 -17.44 -1.96 -3.40
CA ALA A 182 -16.31 -1.08 -3.15
C ALA A 182 -16.77 0.27 -2.57
N MET A 183 -17.75 0.92 -3.20
CA MET A 183 -18.24 2.24 -2.79
C MET A 183 -18.92 2.20 -1.41
N ASP A 184 -19.77 1.20 -1.14
CA ASP A 184 -20.39 1.03 0.17
C ASP A 184 -19.34 0.89 1.27
N HIS A 185 -18.28 0.13 0.99
CA HIS A 185 -17.16 -0.03 1.94
C HIS A 185 -16.37 1.27 2.13
N VAL A 186 -16.01 1.95 1.04
CA VAL A 186 -15.26 3.21 1.09
C VAL A 186 -16.05 4.30 1.82
N ASP A 187 -17.35 4.40 1.61
CA ASP A 187 -18.22 5.33 2.34
C ASP A 187 -18.24 5.02 3.84
N THR A 188 -18.29 3.73 4.20
CA THR A 188 -18.24 3.29 5.61
C THR A 188 -16.88 3.63 6.25
N VAL A 189 -15.77 3.39 5.56
CA VAL A 189 -14.44 3.74 6.05
C VAL A 189 -14.29 5.27 6.16
N MET A 190 -14.71 6.02 5.15
CA MET A 190 -14.66 7.49 5.16
C MET A 190 -15.35 8.07 6.39
N ASN A 191 -16.58 7.61 6.67
CA ASN A 191 -17.41 8.16 7.72
C ASN A 191 -16.98 7.76 9.15
N ASN A 192 -16.32 6.61 9.32
CA ASN A 192 -15.98 6.06 10.64
C ASN A 192 -14.49 6.09 10.98
N THR A 193 -13.61 6.19 9.97
CA THR A 193 -12.17 6.15 10.16
C THR A 193 -11.57 7.56 10.18
N VAL A 194 -12.01 8.46 9.28
CA VAL A 194 -11.42 9.79 9.11
C VAL A 194 -12.01 10.78 10.11
N ARG A 195 -11.18 11.34 10.96
CA ARG A 195 -11.58 12.34 11.97
C ARG A 195 -11.70 13.74 11.34
N LYS A 196 -12.28 14.67 12.12
CA LYS A 196 -12.50 16.06 11.66
C LYS A 196 -11.21 16.79 11.28
N ASP A 197 -10.12 16.50 11.96
CA ASP A 197 -8.79 17.10 11.72
C ASP A 197 -7.98 16.42 10.61
N GLY A 198 -8.52 15.39 9.96
CA GLY A 198 -7.84 14.63 8.91
C GLY A 198 -7.03 13.43 9.40
N SER A 199 -6.88 13.25 10.72
CA SER A 199 -6.27 12.03 11.23
C SER A 199 -7.19 10.82 11.09
N CYS A 200 -6.62 9.59 11.03
CA CYS A 200 -7.40 8.37 10.87
C CYS A 200 -7.29 7.45 12.08
N ASN A 201 -8.39 6.76 12.40
CA ASN A 201 -8.33 5.55 13.20
C ASN A 201 -7.68 4.42 12.38
N HIS A 202 -6.90 3.55 13.00
CA HIS A 202 -6.42 2.35 12.30
C HIS A 202 -7.56 1.34 12.14
N ILE A 203 -8.22 0.99 13.25
CA ILE A 203 -9.27 -0.01 13.31
C ILE A 203 -10.60 0.64 13.67
N ILE A 204 -11.66 0.20 13.03
CA ILE A 204 -13.05 0.41 13.44
C ILE A 204 -13.73 -0.94 13.63
N VAL A 205 -14.52 -1.07 14.68
CA VAL A 205 -15.36 -2.25 14.95
C VAL A 205 -16.81 -1.84 14.75
N LEU A 206 -17.48 -2.52 13.85
CA LEU A 206 -18.86 -2.22 13.45
C LEU A 206 -19.81 -3.34 13.91
N ASP A 207 -21.02 -2.97 14.27
CA ASP A 207 -22.10 -3.93 14.44
C ASP A 207 -22.43 -4.60 13.10
N THR A 208 -22.42 -5.93 13.08
CA THR A 208 -22.61 -6.70 11.84
C THR A 208 -24.06 -6.72 11.34
N THR A 209 -25.00 -6.22 12.12
CA THR A 209 -26.44 -6.22 11.81
C THR A 209 -26.94 -4.89 11.28
N ASN A 210 -26.28 -3.77 11.63
CA ASN A 210 -26.72 -2.42 11.25
C ASN A 210 -25.58 -1.48 10.82
N GLY A 211 -24.30 -1.86 11.05
CA GLY A 211 -23.13 -1.04 10.68
C GLY A 211 -22.78 0.08 11.65
N GLU A 212 -23.41 0.15 12.83
CA GLU A 212 -23.06 1.14 13.84
C GLU A 212 -21.62 0.96 14.35
N LEU A 213 -20.91 2.07 14.56
CA LEU A 213 -19.56 2.08 15.11
C LEU A 213 -19.62 1.73 16.61
N LEU A 214 -18.93 0.66 16.99
CA LEU A 214 -18.87 0.18 18.38
C LEU A 214 -17.58 0.62 19.07
N GLU A 215 -16.41 0.46 18.40
CA GLU A 215 -15.09 0.71 18.98
C GLU A 215 -14.09 1.19 17.93
N THR A 216 -13.00 1.85 18.40
CA THR A 216 -11.85 2.26 17.58
C THR A 216 -10.54 1.85 18.23
N PRO A 217 -10.17 0.56 18.17
CA PRO A 217 -8.89 0.08 18.74
C PRO A 217 -7.68 0.70 18.05
N GLY A 218 -6.57 0.84 18.81
CA GLY A 218 -5.33 1.43 18.29
C GLY A 218 -4.62 0.58 17.24
N GLY A 219 -4.73 -0.73 17.32
CA GLY A 219 -4.10 -1.65 16.37
C GLY A 219 -2.58 -1.56 16.35
N GLN A 220 -2.00 -1.30 15.17
CA GLN A 220 -0.55 -1.16 14.98
C GLN A 220 -0.01 0.20 15.46
N GLY A 221 -0.87 1.19 15.72
CA GLY A 221 -0.50 2.47 16.32
C GLY A 221 -0.29 2.39 17.83
N TYR A 222 -0.03 3.57 18.45
CA TYR A 222 0.24 3.71 19.87
C TYR A 222 -0.96 3.35 20.77
N GLY A 223 -2.18 3.61 20.31
CA GLY A 223 -3.37 3.29 21.11
C GLY A 223 -4.66 3.81 20.49
N SER A 224 -5.77 3.64 21.22
CA SER A 224 -7.04 4.22 20.81
C SER A 224 -6.93 5.75 20.73
N GLY A 225 -7.46 6.34 19.64
CA GLY A 225 -7.35 7.77 19.39
C GLY A 225 -6.00 8.24 18.84
N SER A 226 -5.01 7.36 18.69
CA SER A 226 -3.73 7.65 18.04
C SER A 226 -3.87 7.82 16.52
N SER A 227 -2.77 8.08 15.84
CA SER A 227 -2.73 8.29 14.39
C SER A 227 -1.53 7.56 13.79
N TRP A 228 -1.70 6.27 13.55
CA TRP A 228 -0.72 5.42 12.91
C TRP A 228 -0.40 5.93 11.49
N SER A 229 0.86 6.29 11.25
CA SER A 229 1.26 7.04 10.05
C SER A 229 1.06 6.25 8.77
N ARG A 230 1.34 4.95 8.76
CA ARG A 230 1.11 4.11 7.59
C ARG A 230 -0.39 3.95 7.29
N GLY A 231 -1.24 3.91 8.32
CA GLY A 231 -2.69 3.96 8.14
C GLY A 231 -3.17 5.26 7.50
N GLN A 232 -2.54 6.40 7.85
CA GLN A 232 -2.76 7.66 7.16
C GLN A 232 -2.36 7.57 5.68
N ALA A 233 -1.20 6.98 5.39
CA ALA A 233 -0.73 6.81 4.01
C ALA A 233 -1.67 5.91 3.18
N TRP A 234 -2.16 4.81 3.75
CA TRP A 234 -3.18 3.96 3.13
C TRP A 234 -4.46 4.72 2.80
N ALA A 235 -4.92 5.58 3.72
CA ALA A 235 -6.09 6.42 3.50
C ALA A 235 -5.86 7.44 2.37
N ILE A 236 -4.74 8.16 2.37
CA ILE A 236 -4.41 9.14 1.31
C ILE A 236 -4.50 8.49 -0.06
N TYR A 237 -3.75 7.39 -0.24
CA TYR A 237 -3.64 6.77 -1.55
C TYR A 237 -4.93 6.02 -1.92
N GLY A 238 -5.54 5.30 -0.99
CA GLY A 238 -6.76 4.54 -1.26
C GLY A 238 -7.98 5.42 -1.58
N PHE A 239 -8.14 6.57 -0.93
CA PHE A 239 -9.19 7.54 -1.31
C PHE A 239 -8.89 8.21 -2.64
N ALA A 240 -7.63 8.56 -2.95
CA ALA A 240 -7.25 9.08 -4.26
C ALA A 240 -7.52 8.08 -5.39
N LEU A 241 -7.19 6.80 -5.20
CA LEU A 241 -7.50 5.73 -6.14
C LEU A 241 -9.02 5.51 -6.26
N SER A 242 -9.78 5.58 -5.16
CA SER A 242 -11.23 5.48 -5.21
C SER A 242 -11.85 6.62 -6.03
N TYR A 243 -11.32 7.85 -5.90
CA TYR A 243 -11.70 8.95 -6.79
C TYR A 243 -11.31 8.70 -8.25
N LEU A 244 -10.11 8.20 -8.51
CA LEU A 244 -9.65 7.87 -9.87
C LEU A 244 -10.68 7.01 -10.62
N TYR A 245 -11.22 5.98 -9.95
CA TYR A 245 -12.14 5.03 -10.56
C TYR A 245 -13.60 5.49 -10.59
N THR A 246 -14.07 6.25 -9.59
CA THR A 246 -15.49 6.57 -9.40
C THR A 246 -15.84 8.01 -9.76
N LYS A 247 -14.87 8.92 -9.74
CA LYS A 247 -15.07 10.38 -9.85
C LYS A 247 -16.00 10.98 -8.79
N LYS A 248 -16.17 10.30 -7.64
CA LYS A 248 -16.94 10.81 -6.51
C LYS A 248 -16.08 11.82 -5.74
N GLU A 249 -16.45 13.10 -5.80
CA GLU A 249 -15.68 14.24 -5.27
C GLU A 249 -15.37 14.12 -3.78
N GLU A 250 -16.28 13.54 -2.99
CA GLU A 250 -16.06 13.34 -1.55
C GLU A 250 -14.83 12.47 -1.25
N TYR A 251 -14.45 11.59 -2.17
CA TYR A 251 -13.23 10.75 -2.00
C TYR A 251 -11.96 11.58 -2.22
N LEU A 252 -11.97 12.48 -3.22
CA LEU A 252 -10.84 13.39 -3.43
C LEU A 252 -10.69 14.39 -2.27
N ASP A 253 -11.80 14.96 -1.81
CA ASP A 253 -11.81 15.88 -0.66
C ASP A 253 -11.28 15.19 0.60
N THR A 254 -11.67 13.93 0.80
CA THR A 254 -11.20 13.13 1.91
C THR A 254 -9.69 12.82 1.79
N ALA A 255 -9.23 12.42 0.61
CA ALA A 255 -7.80 12.22 0.35
C ALA A 255 -6.98 13.48 0.64
N LYS A 256 -7.44 14.65 0.15
CA LYS A 256 -6.83 15.97 0.41
C LYS A 256 -6.79 16.28 1.90
N LYS A 257 -7.87 16.07 2.63
CA LYS A 257 -7.97 16.32 4.07
C LYS A 257 -6.97 15.49 4.86
N VAL A 258 -6.87 14.18 4.56
CA VAL A 258 -5.92 13.27 5.21
C VAL A 258 -4.48 13.62 4.82
N ALA A 259 -4.24 13.99 3.55
CA ALA A 259 -2.95 14.44 3.06
C ALA A 259 -2.44 15.70 3.78
N HIS A 260 -3.30 16.71 3.97
CA HIS A 260 -2.92 17.93 4.70
C HIS A 260 -2.51 17.63 6.14
N TYR A 261 -3.22 16.73 6.83
CA TYR A 261 -2.82 16.27 8.15
C TYR A 261 -1.46 15.59 8.11
N PHE A 262 -1.26 14.63 7.22
CA PHE A 262 0.01 13.89 7.08
C PHE A 262 1.19 14.84 6.81
N ILE A 263 1.06 15.73 5.81
CA ILE A 263 2.08 16.70 5.45
C ILE A 263 2.46 17.57 6.67
N SER A 264 1.46 18.06 7.42
CA SER A 264 1.72 18.88 8.61
C SER A 264 2.46 18.14 9.71
N GLN A 265 2.28 16.82 9.82
CA GLN A 265 2.96 16.01 10.82
C GLN A 265 4.40 15.66 10.43
N VAL A 266 4.63 15.26 9.17
CA VAL A 266 6.01 14.94 8.72
C VAL A 266 6.88 16.20 8.59
N ASP A 267 6.28 17.38 8.46
CA ASP A 267 7.01 18.63 8.49
C ASP A 267 7.69 18.89 9.87
N LEU A 268 7.10 18.38 10.94
CA LEU A 268 7.66 18.44 12.29
C LEU A 268 8.85 17.48 12.51
N THR A 269 9.10 16.58 11.59
CA THR A 269 10.11 15.52 11.66
C THR A 269 11.02 15.52 10.41
N ASP A 270 11.22 16.68 9.81
CA ASP A 270 12.09 16.88 8.64
C ASP A 270 11.76 15.95 7.46
N GLY A 271 10.47 15.75 7.18
CA GLY A 271 9.98 15.03 6.02
C GLY A 271 9.89 13.51 6.20
N VAL A 272 10.25 12.95 7.36
CA VAL A 272 10.17 11.50 7.61
C VAL A 272 9.05 11.17 8.59
N ALA A 273 8.28 10.11 8.34
CA ALA A 273 7.20 9.71 9.22
C ALA A 273 7.72 8.94 10.45
N VAL A 274 7.17 9.26 11.62
CA VAL A 274 7.23 8.40 12.82
C VAL A 274 6.11 7.36 12.74
N ILE A 275 6.20 6.27 13.53
CA ILE A 275 5.18 5.19 13.50
C ILE A 275 3.78 5.75 13.79
N ASP A 276 3.66 6.69 14.73
CA ASP A 276 2.37 7.27 15.10
C ASP A 276 2.51 8.74 15.45
N PHE A 277 1.74 9.60 14.78
CA PHE A 277 1.82 11.06 14.94
C PHE A 277 1.27 11.59 16.28
N ARG A 278 0.60 10.73 17.06
CA ARG A 278 0.05 11.09 18.37
C ARG A 278 0.68 10.29 19.52
N ALA A 279 1.73 9.51 19.23
CA ALA A 279 2.52 8.85 20.26
C ALA A 279 3.38 9.87 21.05
N PRO A 280 3.93 9.49 22.22
CA PRO A 280 4.96 10.25 22.89
C PRO A 280 6.12 10.59 21.96
N LYS A 281 6.72 11.78 22.13
CA LYS A 281 7.83 12.23 21.28
C LYS A 281 9.12 11.44 21.51
N GLU A 282 9.25 10.81 22.65
CA GLU A 282 10.40 9.98 23.02
C GLU A 282 9.92 8.63 23.61
N PRO A 283 10.54 7.51 23.23
CA PRO A 283 11.56 7.37 22.18
C PRO A 283 10.97 7.59 20.78
N VAL A 284 11.80 8.11 19.86
CA VAL A 284 11.39 8.29 18.46
C VAL A 284 11.40 6.95 17.74
N TYR A 285 10.26 6.54 17.19
CA TYR A 285 10.13 5.36 16.34
C TYR A 285 9.72 5.76 14.92
N TRP A 286 10.59 5.47 13.96
CA TRP A 286 10.41 5.80 12.55
C TRP A 286 9.58 4.74 11.80
N ASP A 287 8.84 5.17 10.80
CA ASP A 287 8.25 4.31 9.77
C ASP A 287 8.41 4.97 8.38
N SER A 288 9.56 4.74 7.76
CA SER A 288 9.88 5.27 6.43
C SER A 288 8.89 4.81 5.36
N THR A 289 8.30 3.62 5.53
CA THR A 289 7.35 3.05 4.56
C THR A 289 6.05 3.86 4.47
N ALA A 290 5.66 4.53 5.55
CA ALA A 290 4.51 5.44 5.53
C ALA A 290 4.77 6.65 4.62
N GLY A 291 6.00 7.15 4.60
CA GLY A 291 6.39 8.30 3.77
C GLY A 291 6.30 7.99 2.27
N VAL A 292 6.91 6.89 1.82
CA VAL A 292 6.92 6.51 0.40
C VAL A 292 5.52 6.20 -0.11
N CYS A 293 4.70 5.50 0.67
CA CYS A 293 3.30 5.26 0.32
C CYS A 293 2.48 6.56 0.24
N ALA A 294 2.64 7.45 1.22
CA ALA A 294 1.97 8.75 1.19
C ALA A 294 2.38 9.58 -0.03
N ALA A 295 3.67 9.55 -0.41
CA ALA A 295 4.15 10.24 -1.61
C ALA A 295 3.44 9.77 -2.88
N CYS A 296 3.22 8.46 -3.05
CA CYS A 296 2.40 7.92 -4.15
C CYS A 296 0.99 8.50 -4.15
N GLY A 297 0.34 8.54 -2.99
CA GLY A 297 -0.99 9.13 -2.85
C GLY A 297 -1.03 10.63 -3.12
N LEU A 298 -0.01 11.39 -2.69
CA LEU A 298 0.13 12.82 -2.99
C LEU A 298 0.29 13.09 -4.48
N LEU A 299 1.11 12.29 -5.16
CA LEU A 299 1.27 12.35 -6.61
C LEU A 299 -0.04 12.00 -7.33
N GLU A 300 -0.79 11.01 -6.84
CA GLU A 300 -2.11 10.69 -7.41
C GLU A 300 -3.10 11.85 -7.22
N ILE A 301 -3.18 12.47 -6.03
CA ILE A 301 -4.02 13.66 -5.80
C ILE A 301 -3.65 14.77 -6.77
N SER A 302 -2.34 15.01 -7.00
CA SER A 302 -1.89 16.07 -7.90
C SER A 302 -2.42 15.95 -9.33
N ASN A 303 -2.75 14.74 -9.77
CA ASN A 303 -3.33 14.48 -11.10
C ASN A 303 -4.81 14.89 -11.20
N HIS A 304 -5.47 15.16 -10.08
CA HIS A 304 -6.92 15.36 -10.00
C HIS A 304 -7.34 16.72 -9.46
N VAL A 305 -6.39 17.52 -8.99
CA VAL A 305 -6.65 18.86 -8.46
C VAL A 305 -6.42 19.94 -9.53
N PRO A 306 -6.98 21.16 -9.36
CA PRO A 306 -6.68 22.29 -10.22
C PRO A 306 -5.18 22.62 -10.26
N GLU A 307 -4.72 23.20 -11.37
CA GLU A 307 -3.30 23.51 -11.62
C GLU A 307 -2.64 24.28 -10.46
N LEU A 308 -3.38 25.19 -9.84
CA LEU A 308 -2.89 25.99 -8.70
C LEU A 308 -2.59 25.16 -7.42
N GLU A 309 -3.17 23.98 -7.30
CA GLU A 309 -2.97 23.09 -6.15
C GLU A 309 -1.89 22.02 -6.41
N LYS A 310 -1.57 21.71 -7.68
CA LYS A 310 -0.68 20.60 -8.04
C LYS A 310 0.69 20.68 -7.39
N GLU A 311 1.31 21.85 -7.47
CA GLU A 311 2.67 22.05 -6.93
C GLU A 311 2.75 21.75 -5.44
N PHE A 312 1.71 22.03 -4.68
CA PHE A 312 1.68 21.74 -3.26
C PHE A 312 1.87 20.23 -2.98
N TYR A 313 1.13 19.37 -3.68
CA TYR A 313 1.22 17.93 -3.49
C TYR A 313 2.50 17.34 -4.06
N ILE A 314 2.95 17.80 -5.24
CA ILE A 314 4.19 17.35 -5.88
C ILE A 314 5.39 17.71 -4.99
N ASN A 315 5.47 18.95 -4.51
CA ASN A 315 6.59 19.39 -3.66
C ASN A 315 6.61 18.65 -2.30
N ALA A 316 5.44 18.38 -1.72
CA ALA A 316 5.35 17.59 -0.51
C ALA A 316 5.84 16.14 -0.73
N ALA A 317 5.44 15.50 -1.84
CA ALA A 317 5.91 14.17 -2.19
C ALA A 317 7.43 14.14 -2.38
N ILE A 318 7.99 15.09 -3.15
CA ILE A 318 9.44 15.18 -3.37
C ILE A 318 10.19 15.42 -2.07
N LYS A 319 9.70 16.29 -1.19
CA LYS A 319 10.32 16.54 0.12
C LYS A 319 10.40 15.27 0.95
N ILE A 320 9.32 14.50 1.02
CA ILE A 320 9.25 13.24 1.75
C ILE A 320 10.22 12.20 1.13
N LEU A 321 10.20 12.05 -0.19
CA LEU A 321 11.07 11.08 -0.87
C LEU A 321 12.55 11.42 -0.76
N LYS A 322 12.93 12.70 -0.92
CA LYS A 322 14.32 13.15 -0.70
C LYS A 322 14.77 12.92 0.75
N ALA A 323 13.92 13.22 1.73
CA ALA A 323 14.24 12.96 3.12
C ALA A 323 14.41 11.47 3.43
N THR A 324 13.64 10.61 2.77
CA THR A 324 13.77 9.15 2.88
C THR A 324 15.06 8.68 2.20
N ASP A 325 15.36 9.17 0.99
CA ASP A 325 16.61 8.85 0.27
C ASP A 325 17.84 9.20 1.11
N GLU A 326 17.90 10.43 1.64
CA GLU A 326 19.04 10.92 2.39
C GLU A 326 19.25 10.21 3.74
N LYS A 327 18.15 9.85 4.43
CA LYS A 327 18.25 9.37 5.81
C LYS A 327 18.17 7.84 5.92
N PHE A 328 17.45 7.18 5.03
CA PHE A 328 17.04 5.79 5.22
C PHE A 328 17.19 4.89 4.00
N CYS A 329 17.64 5.38 2.85
CA CYS A 329 17.92 4.48 1.73
C CYS A 329 19.32 3.87 1.81
N ASN A 330 19.39 2.58 1.57
CA ASN A 330 20.66 1.83 1.42
C ASN A 330 20.87 1.49 -0.05
N TRP A 331 21.92 2.07 -0.63
CA TRP A 331 22.27 1.87 -2.04
C TRP A 331 23.39 0.85 -2.27
N ASP A 332 23.85 0.14 -1.24
CA ASP A 332 24.83 -0.94 -1.39
C ASP A 332 24.16 -2.14 -2.09
N GLU A 333 24.69 -2.52 -3.26
CA GLU A 333 24.18 -3.62 -4.08
C GLU A 333 24.29 -5.00 -3.41
N ASN A 334 25.14 -5.13 -2.38
CA ASN A 334 25.29 -6.38 -1.62
C ASN A 334 24.25 -6.55 -0.51
N TYR A 335 23.49 -5.49 -0.20
CA TYR A 335 22.36 -5.54 0.73
C TYR A 335 21.06 -5.66 -0.04
N ASP A 336 20.09 -6.39 0.48
CA ASP A 336 18.73 -6.40 -0.02
C ASP A 336 17.91 -5.30 0.65
N SER A 337 16.86 -4.84 -0.05
CA SER A 337 16.02 -3.69 0.29
C SER A 337 16.71 -2.32 0.21
N ILE A 338 15.98 -1.38 -0.37
CA ILE A 338 16.39 0.03 -0.51
C ILE A 338 15.99 0.81 0.73
N VAL A 339 14.70 0.79 1.09
CA VAL A 339 14.11 1.62 2.14
C VAL A 339 14.25 0.94 3.50
N GLN A 340 15.12 1.49 4.33
CA GLN A 340 15.38 1.03 5.69
C GLN A 340 14.45 1.73 6.68
N MET A 341 14.44 1.31 7.96
CA MET A 341 13.69 1.95 9.05
C MET A 341 12.18 1.92 8.89
N GLY A 342 11.63 0.92 8.20
CA GLY A 342 10.22 0.59 8.23
C GLY A 342 9.82 -0.03 9.56
N SER A 343 8.54 0.06 9.92
CA SER A 343 8.04 -0.53 11.17
C SER A 343 6.65 -1.14 10.99
N GLY A 344 6.49 -2.40 11.39
CA GLY A 344 5.22 -3.11 11.33
C GLY A 344 4.22 -2.54 12.32
N SER A 345 4.60 -2.36 13.59
CA SER A 345 3.75 -1.80 14.63
C SER A 345 4.53 -1.08 15.72
N TYR A 346 3.82 -0.31 16.56
CA TYR A 346 4.44 0.49 17.63
C TYR A 346 5.07 -0.36 18.74
N PHE A 347 4.42 -1.45 19.13
CA PHE A 347 4.83 -2.26 20.27
C PHE A 347 5.60 -3.53 19.92
N THR A 348 5.75 -3.86 18.65
CA THR A 348 6.42 -5.08 18.20
C THR A 348 7.88 -4.77 17.84
N GLU A 349 8.83 -5.20 18.70
CA GLU A 349 10.24 -4.83 18.54
C GLU A 349 10.92 -5.47 17.34
N HIS A 350 10.55 -6.73 17.02
CA HIS A 350 11.21 -7.49 15.96
C HIS A 350 10.90 -7.00 14.53
N ASP A 351 9.81 -6.23 14.35
CA ASP A 351 9.43 -5.65 13.08
C ASP A 351 9.47 -4.11 13.08
N ARG A 352 10.25 -3.53 14.01
CA ARG A 352 10.47 -2.09 14.14
C ARG A 352 11.86 -1.72 13.64
N HIS A 353 11.93 -0.65 12.83
CA HIS A 353 13.17 -0.15 12.23
C HIS A 353 13.89 -1.20 11.36
N VAL A 354 13.11 -1.95 10.60
CA VAL A 354 13.59 -3.00 9.69
C VAL A 354 13.26 -2.65 8.24
N PRO A 355 14.02 -3.15 7.27
CA PRO A 355 13.66 -3.03 5.87
C PRO A 355 12.51 -3.99 5.55
N ILE A 356 11.41 -3.45 5.03
CA ILE A 356 10.23 -4.23 4.70
C ILE A 356 9.89 -4.04 3.22
N ILE A 357 9.65 -5.12 2.49
CA ILE A 357 9.49 -5.17 1.03
C ILE A 357 8.53 -4.12 0.45
N TYR A 358 7.45 -3.77 1.16
CA TYR A 358 6.52 -2.76 0.66
C TYR A 358 7.08 -1.33 0.71
N GLY A 359 8.13 -1.06 1.48
CA GLY A 359 8.87 0.20 1.42
C GLY A 359 9.52 0.43 0.06
N ASP A 360 10.03 -0.63 -0.54
CA ASP A 360 10.69 -0.60 -1.86
C ASP A 360 9.67 -0.58 -3.01
N TYR A 361 8.46 -1.06 -2.77
CA TYR A 361 7.40 -1.08 -3.78
C TYR A 361 6.82 0.30 -4.06
N PHE A 362 6.58 1.12 -3.02
CA PHE A 362 6.03 2.46 -3.13
C PHE A 362 7.11 3.50 -3.39
#